data_db4a9bdba4c6c381efa217b7c86c2d34
#
_entry.id   db4a9bdba4c6c381efa217b7c86c2d34
#
_cell.length_a   1.000
_cell.length_b   1.000
_cell.length_c   1.000
_cell.angle_alpha   90.00
_cell.angle_beta   90.00
_cell.angle_gamma   90.00
#
_symmetry.space_group_name_H-M   'P 1'
#
loop_
_entity.id
_entity.type
_entity.pdbx_description
1 polymer ?
#
loop_
_entity_poly.entity_id
_entity_poly.type
_entity_poly.pdbx_seq_one_letter_code
_entity_poly.pdbx_strand_id
1 'polypeptide(L)'
;MEPISFIIPSRNNLSYLKMCYNSIRKNAGYRHEICFADDASSDGTWEWLQEIGEKDNLVKYYRNPGPDRWGLTILYDELVDNVATTDRLFFFHSDMYLMPNAVEEIDKHLKEGVVVSLTRVEPPLHPSGPEKIIQDFGLEPEELKEQELLDWFNRYRPTQETTEGVFAPWAITRKDFEEIGGHDYMFRPQSKEDSDIFNRLHLNGVKFIQTWKGLVYHMTCRGSRFNPMAGGGVGKDSPEWLYTTNKNMREFIRKWGTAVQHDQMMKPIVSPVYDIGFELTEAADVNLIRTLEPWCGYMVVPAAEEIEQYIKEEQPNTDYHLDKKLHTDLPGIPMYDIRVRFNPWDFTQESFNILQKLPDIIKDSGEEGQEFELDIFEISIDKMTEHQEDNIVCSST
;
A
#
# COMPACT_ATOMS: atom_id res chain seq x y z
N MET A 1 17.48 -4.13 -24.82
CA MET A 1 16.53 -4.28 -23.70
C MET A 1 16.88 -5.55 -22.95
N GLU A 2 17.12 -5.42 -21.65
CA GLU A 2 17.37 -6.54 -20.74
C GLU A 2 16.07 -7.24 -20.36
N PRO A 3 16.10 -8.54 -20.01
CA PRO A 3 14.93 -9.22 -19.49
C PRO A 3 14.40 -8.56 -18.21
N ILE A 4 13.07 -8.66 -18.00
CA ILE A 4 12.39 -8.22 -16.77
C ILE A 4 11.53 -9.37 -16.27
N SER A 5 11.40 -9.52 -14.96
CA SER A 5 10.48 -10.47 -14.33
C SER A 5 9.19 -9.77 -13.94
N PHE A 6 8.07 -10.16 -14.53
CA PHE A 6 6.74 -9.76 -14.08
C PHE A 6 6.39 -10.51 -12.80
N ILE A 7 6.07 -9.81 -11.74
CA ILE A 7 5.77 -10.34 -10.42
C ILE A 7 4.28 -10.22 -10.17
N ILE A 8 3.54 -11.34 -10.22
CA ILE A 8 2.08 -11.34 -10.36
C ILE A 8 1.43 -12.35 -9.38
N PRO A 9 1.09 -11.95 -8.17
CA PRO A 9 0.25 -12.77 -7.29
C PRO A 9 -1.21 -12.74 -7.75
N SER A 10 -1.93 -13.83 -7.49
CA SER A 10 -3.34 -13.96 -7.85
C SER A 10 -4.09 -14.84 -6.85
N ARG A 11 -5.38 -14.57 -6.64
CA ARG A 11 -6.28 -15.42 -5.88
C ARG A 11 -7.69 -15.39 -6.47
N ASN A 12 -8.19 -16.58 -6.86
CA ASN A 12 -9.55 -16.73 -7.40
C ASN A 12 -9.86 -15.74 -8.53
N ASN A 13 -8.94 -15.61 -9.48
CA ASN A 13 -8.99 -14.57 -10.51
C ASN A 13 -8.55 -15.10 -11.89
N LEU A 14 -8.87 -16.37 -12.18
CA LEU A 14 -8.34 -17.12 -13.32
C LEU A 14 -8.61 -16.46 -14.68
N SER A 15 -9.80 -15.91 -14.93
CA SER A 15 -10.12 -15.27 -16.20
C SER A 15 -9.25 -14.04 -16.46
N TYR A 16 -9.08 -13.21 -15.43
CA TYR A 16 -8.20 -12.04 -15.48
C TYR A 16 -6.73 -12.45 -15.66
N LEU A 17 -6.27 -13.46 -14.92
CA LEU A 17 -4.90 -13.95 -15.01
C LEU A 17 -4.56 -14.45 -16.43
N LYS A 18 -5.51 -15.13 -17.09
CA LYS A 18 -5.39 -15.54 -18.50
C LYS A 18 -5.30 -14.34 -19.44
N MET A 19 -6.13 -13.34 -19.25
CA MET A 19 -6.08 -12.08 -20.02
C MET A 19 -4.74 -11.39 -19.82
N CYS A 20 -4.28 -11.26 -18.57
CA CYS A 20 -2.99 -10.67 -18.20
C CYS A 20 -1.84 -11.39 -18.92
N TYR A 21 -1.73 -12.71 -18.79
CA TYR A 21 -0.74 -13.54 -19.47
C TYR A 21 -0.74 -13.32 -20.99
N ASN A 22 -1.92 -13.41 -21.62
CA ASN A 22 -2.06 -13.25 -23.06
C ASN A 22 -1.61 -11.85 -23.52
N SER A 23 -1.93 -10.81 -22.74
CA SER A 23 -1.53 -9.43 -23.05
C SER A 23 0.00 -9.25 -22.97
N ILE A 24 0.64 -9.84 -21.96
CA ILE A 24 2.10 -9.79 -21.81
C ILE A 24 2.77 -10.51 -22.99
N ARG A 25 2.35 -11.73 -23.33
CA ARG A 25 2.93 -12.48 -24.45
C ARG A 25 2.69 -11.81 -25.81
N LYS A 26 1.53 -11.18 -25.99
CA LYS A 26 1.19 -10.43 -27.21
C LYS A 26 2.03 -9.15 -27.36
N ASN A 27 2.23 -8.39 -26.27
CA ASN A 27 2.75 -7.03 -26.35
C ASN A 27 4.21 -6.87 -25.86
N ALA A 28 4.75 -7.82 -25.09
CA ALA A 28 6.14 -7.86 -24.67
C ALA A 28 6.91 -9.08 -25.22
N GLY A 29 6.20 -10.08 -25.78
CA GLY A 29 6.80 -11.28 -26.38
C GLY A 29 7.35 -12.28 -25.37
N TYR A 30 8.20 -13.19 -25.88
CA TYR A 30 8.78 -14.34 -25.15
C TYR A 30 10.22 -14.08 -24.69
N ARG A 31 10.51 -12.87 -24.24
CA ARG A 31 11.83 -12.49 -23.75
C ARG A 31 11.86 -12.34 -22.21
N HIS A 32 10.72 -12.08 -21.63
CA HIS A 32 10.54 -11.71 -20.24
C HIS A 32 9.98 -12.88 -19.45
N GLU A 33 10.42 -13.01 -18.19
CA GLU A 33 9.84 -13.96 -17.25
C GLU A 33 8.47 -13.49 -16.79
N ILE A 34 7.55 -14.43 -16.56
CA ILE A 34 6.31 -14.17 -15.86
C ILE A 34 6.29 -15.08 -14.63
N CYS A 35 6.37 -14.47 -13.46
CA CYS A 35 6.40 -15.13 -12.17
C CYS A 35 5.02 -15.00 -11.51
N PHE A 36 4.24 -16.07 -11.51
CA PHE A 36 2.92 -16.11 -10.90
C PHE A 36 2.95 -16.71 -9.50
N ALA A 37 2.14 -16.18 -8.58
CA ALA A 37 1.85 -16.85 -7.33
C ALA A 37 0.35 -17.10 -7.17
N ASP A 38 -0.02 -18.31 -6.76
CA ASP A 38 -1.38 -18.72 -6.41
C ASP A 38 -1.57 -18.68 -4.89
N ASP A 39 -2.46 -17.82 -4.38
CA ASP A 39 -2.80 -17.66 -2.97
C ASP A 39 -3.96 -18.57 -2.57
N ALA A 40 -3.77 -19.89 -2.60
CA ALA A 40 -4.76 -20.90 -2.25
C ALA A 40 -6.09 -20.74 -3.03
N SER A 41 -6.03 -20.57 -4.34
CA SER A 41 -7.21 -20.47 -5.19
C SER A 41 -7.98 -21.77 -5.31
N SER A 42 -9.28 -21.65 -5.54
CA SER A 42 -10.22 -22.77 -5.75
C SER A 42 -10.93 -22.76 -7.10
N ASP A 43 -10.54 -21.82 -8.00
CA ASP A 43 -11.18 -21.57 -9.31
C ASP A 43 -10.46 -22.24 -10.49
N GLY A 44 -9.48 -23.12 -10.25
CA GLY A 44 -8.66 -23.77 -11.26
C GLY A 44 -7.40 -22.98 -11.64
N THR A 45 -7.06 -21.91 -10.90
CA THR A 45 -5.85 -21.10 -11.13
C THR A 45 -4.60 -21.99 -11.08
N TRP A 46 -4.46 -22.84 -10.05
CA TRP A 46 -3.26 -23.66 -9.87
C TRP A 46 -3.04 -24.64 -11.01
N GLU A 47 -4.10 -25.35 -11.43
CA GLU A 47 -4.04 -26.30 -12.53
C GLU A 47 -3.66 -25.60 -13.84
N TRP A 48 -4.18 -24.41 -14.07
CA TRP A 48 -3.84 -23.61 -15.25
C TRP A 48 -2.38 -23.15 -15.21
N LEU A 49 -1.84 -22.74 -14.03
CA LEU A 49 -0.45 -22.34 -13.90
C LEU A 49 0.51 -23.49 -14.22
N GLN A 50 0.20 -24.70 -13.79
CA GLN A 50 0.95 -25.90 -14.16
C GLN A 50 0.93 -26.13 -15.67
N GLU A 51 -0.26 -26.09 -16.29
CA GLU A 51 -0.43 -26.28 -17.71
C GLU A 51 0.34 -25.24 -18.54
N ILE A 52 0.28 -23.97 -18.17
CA ILE A 52 0.94 -22.91 -18.94
C ILE A 52 2.46 -22.93 -18.74
N GLY A 53 2.96 -23.33 -17.55
CA GLY A 53 4.38 -23.49 -17.29
C GLY A 53 5.02 -24.63 -18.07
N GLU A 54 4.27 -25.66 -18.42
CA GLU A 54 4.71 -26.72 -19.34
C GLU A 54 4.85 -26.25 -20.78
N LYS A 55 4.01 -25.28 -21.20
CA LYS A 55 3.96 -24.76 -22.57
C LYS A 55 4.88 -23.57 -22.80
N ASP A 56 5.17 -22.81 -21.76
CA ASP A 56 5.96 -21.59 -21.80
C ASP A 56 7.05 -21.64 -20.72
N ASN A 57 8.28 -21.94 -21.09
CA ASN A 57 9.41 -22.11 -20.20
C ASN A 57 9.88 -20.83 -19.48
N LEU A 58 9.33 -19.67 -19.85
CA LEU A 58 9.53 -18.39 -19.18
C LEU A 58 8.39 -18.05 -18.22
N VAL A 59 7.40 -18.94 -18.06
CA VAL A 59 6.42 -18.88 -16.99
C VAL A 59 6.94 -19.72 -15.83
N LYS A 60 7.03 -19.07 -14.68
CA LYS A 60 7.38 -19.68 -13.40
C LYS A 60 6.25 -19.46 -12.43
N TYR A 61 6.05 -20.36 -11.49
CA TYR A 61 4.94 -20.24 -10.57
C TYR A 61 5.27 -20.76 -9.18
N TYR A 62 4.60 -20.19 -8.20
CA TYR A 62 4.69 -20.48 -6.78
C TYR A 62 3.30 -20.70 -6.21
N ARG A 63 3.16 -21.43 -5.12
CA ARG A 63 1.87 -21.69 -4.48
C ARG A 63 1.92 -21.51 -2.99
N ASN A 64 1.02 -20.72 -2.46
CA ASN A 64 0.54 -20.89 -1.09
C ASN A 64 -0.44 -22.07 -1.06
N PRO A 65 -0.12 -23.19 -0.38
CA PRO A 65 -1.02 -24.36 -0.37
C PRO A 65 -2.29 -24.15 0.46
N GLY A 66 -2.37 -23.05 1.23
CA GLY A 66 -3.44 -22.78 2.17
C GLY A 66 -3.30 -23.57 3.49
N PRO A 67 -4.32 -23.59 4.37
CA PRO A 67 -5.64 -22.98 4.14
C PRO A 67 -5.66 -21.46 4.26
N ASP A 68 -4.70 -20.85 4.97
CA ASP A 68 -4.67 -19.43 5.24
C ASP A 68 -4.19 -18.62 4.04
N ARG A 69 -4.77 -17.44 3.84
CA ARG A 69 -4.36 -16.48 2.85
C ARG A 69 -3.06 -15.79 3.29
N TRP A 70 -2.03 -15.78 2.42
CA TRP A 70 -0.79 -15.05 2.68
C TRP A 70 -0.88 -13.58 2.26
N GLY A 71 -1.54 -13.31 1.14
CA GLY A 71 -1.74 -11.95 0.62
C GLY A 71 -0.59 -11.44 -0.24
N LEU A 72 -0.76 -10.19 -0.69
CA LEU A 72 0.12 -9.59 -1.70
C LEU A 72 1.56 -9.40 -1.20
N THR A 73 1.74 -8.88 0.02
CA THR A 73 3.08 -8.58 0.57
C THR A 73 3.98 -9.80 0.57
N ILE A 74 3.52 -10.90 1.18
CA ILE A 74 4.28 -12.15 1.26
C ILE A 74 4.52 -12.74 -0.12
N LEU A 75 3.49 -12.78 -0.97
CA LEU A 75 3.60 -13.42 -2.29
C LEU A 75 4.46 -12.64 -3.28
N TYR A 76 4.48 -11.31 -3.18
CA TYR A 76 5.43 -10.52 -3.96
C TYR A 76 6.87 -10.86 -3.60
N ASP A 77 7.18 -10.91 -2.32
CA ASP A 77 8.54 -11.19 -1.84
C ASP A 77 8.93 -12.65 -2.12
N GLU A 78 8.03 -13.63 -1.91
CA GLU A 78 8.27 -15.03 -2.30
C GLU A 78 8.57 -15.18 -3.80
N LEU A 79 7.88 -14.42 -4.65
CA LEU A 79 8.17 -14.42 -6.09
C LEU A 79 9.52 -13.80 -6.41
N VAL A 80 9.91 -12.74 -5.72
CA VAL A 80 11.21 -12.09 -5.91
C VAL A 80 12.32 -13.01 -5.42
N ASP A 81 12.22 -13.58 -4.23
CA ASP A 81 13.27 -14.31 -3.56
C ASP A 81 13.48 -15.72 -4.16
N ASN A 82 12.37 -16.40 -4.50
CA ASN A 82 12.40 -17.83 -4.81
C ASN A 82 12.12 -18.16 -6.28
N VAL A 83 11.62 -17.22 -7.09
CA VAL A 83 11.11 -17.51 -8.44
C VAL A 83 11.76 -16.65 -9.53
N ALA A 84 11.78 -15.33 -9.36
CA ALA A 84 12.32 -14.40 -10.34
C ALA A 84 13.84 -14.47 -10.43
N THR A 85 14.37 -14.47 -11.64
CA THR A 85 15.83 -14.62 -11.87
C THR A 85 16.50 -13.41 -12.49
N THR A 86 15.73 -12.35 -12.79
CA THR A 86 16.30 -11.12 -13.36
C THR A 86 16.55 -10.05 -12.30
N ASP A 87 17.47 -9.13 -12.60
CA ASP A 87 17.75 -7.99 -11.74
C ASP A 87 16.71 -6.85 -11.89
N ARG A 88 15.74 -7.02 -12.76
CA ARG A 88 14.69 -6.05 -13.08
C ARG A 88 13.33 -6.65 -12.74
N LEU A 89 12.66 -6.08 -11.75
CA LEU A 89 11.39 -6.56 -11.22
C LEU A 89 10.26 -5.64 -11.70
N PHE A 90 9.14 -6.22 -12.08
CA PHE A 90 7.95 -5.47 -12.49
C PHE A 90 6.72 -6.00 -11.74
N PHE A 91 6.34 -5.29 -10.71
CA PHE A 91 5.16 -5.58 -9.89
C PHE A 91 3.89 -5.25 -10.68
N PHE A 92 3.11 -6.29 -10.97
CA PHE A 92 1.99 -6.21 -11.90
C PHE A 92 0.77 -6.93 -11.33
N HIS A 93 -0.43 -6.40 -11.60
CA HIS A 93 -1.67 -7.04 -11.11
C HIS A 93 -2.28 -7.98 -12.14
N SER A 94 -2.93 -9.04 -11.65
CA SER A 94 -3.59 -10.05 -12.51
C SER A 94 -4.76 -9.50 -13.35
N ASP A 95 -5.35 -8.37 -12.96
CA ASP A 95 -6.45 -7.69 -13.64
C ASP A 95 -6.01 -6.55 -14.57
N MET A 96 -4.74 -6.59 -15.01
CA MET A 96 -4.17 -5.61 -15.94
C MET A 96 -3.90 -6.22 -17.31
N TYR A 97 -4.22 -5.47 -18.35
CA TYR A 97 -3.84 -5.74 -19.74
C TYR A 97 -2.65 -4.84 -20.10
N LEU A 98 -1.49 -5.46 -20.39
CA LEU A 98 -0.29 -4.74 -20.82
C LEU A 98 -0.48 -4.18 -22.23
N MET A 99 -0.25 -2.88 -22.43
CA MET A 99 -0.34 -2.23 -23.74
C MET A 99 0.96 -2.41 -24.54
N PRO A 100 0.92 -2.27 -25.90
CA PRO A 100 2.13 -2.29 -26.71
C PRO A 100 3.16 -1.25 -26.28
N ASN A 101 4.44 -1.56 -26.44
CA ASN A 101 5.61 -0.72 -26.09
C ASN A 101 5.74 -0.37 -24.58
N ALA A 102 4.96 -0.96 -23.69
CA ALA A 102 4.99 -0.64 -22.27
C ALA A 102 6.34 -1.02 -21.62
N VAL A 103 6.89 -2.19 -21.96
CA VAL A 103 8.18 -2.65 -21.44
C VAL A 103 9.33 -1.82 -22.00
N GLU A 104 9.24 -1.41 -23.26
CA GLU A 104 10.22 -0.50 -23.88
C GLU A 104 10.25 0.87 -23.19
N GLU A 105 9.10 1.37 -22.74
CA GLU A 105 9.05 2.60 -21.96
C GLU A 105 9.64 2.44 -20.55
N ILE A 106 9.44 1.28 -19.91
CA ILE A 106 10.15 0.96 -18.65
C ILE A 106 11.68 0.94 -18.89
N ASP A 107 12.14 0.23 -19.95
CA ASP A 107 13.57 0.07 -20.26
C ASP A 107 14.31 1.41 -20.45
N LYS A 108 13.62 2.45 -20.93
CA LYS A 108 14.22 3.78 -21.12
C LYS A 108 14.59 4.48 -19.81
N HIS A 109 13.90 4.19 -18.73
CA HIS A 109 13.99 4.96 -17.50
C HIS A 109 14.51 4.14 -16.32
N LEU A 110 14.33 2.80 -16.33
CA LEU A 110 14.66 1.91 -15.21
C LEU A 110 16.17 1.77 -15.05
N LYS A 111 16.66 2.14 -13.88
CA LYS A 111 18.04 2.00 -13.41
C LYS A 111 18.07 2.04 -11.90
N GLU A 112 19.19 1.71 -11.26
CA GLU A 112 19.38 1.86 -9.81
C GLU A 112 18.98 3.28 -9.34
N GLY A 113 18.26 3.35 -8.22
CA GLY A 113 17.73 4.57 -7.63
C GLY A 113 16.51 5.14 -8.36
N VAL A 114 15.85 4.37 -9.25
CA VAL A 114 14.66 4.83 -9.98
C VAL A 114 13.58 3.75 -10.01
N VAL A 115 12.38 4.11 -9.58
CA VAL A 115 11.14 3.36 -9.84
C VAL A 115 10.43 3.93 -11.05
N VAL A 116 9.97 3.06 -11.95
CA VAL A 116 9.22 3.44 -13.16
C VAL A 116 7.81 2.86 -13.10
N SER A 117 6.79 3.72 -13.09
CA SER A 117 5.38 3.33 -13.16
C SER A 117 4.81 3.53 -14.54
N LEU A 118 3.93 2.62 -14.97
CA LEU A 118 3.12 2.81 -16.18
C LEU A 118 1.84 3.58 -15.84
N THR A 119 1.37 4.40 -16.79
CA THR A 119 0.08 5.08 -16.63
C THR A 119 -1.08 4.11 -16.84
N ARG A 120 -2.01 4.14 -15.90
CA ARG A 120 -3.22 3.33 -15.95
C ARG A 120 -4.29 3.98 -16.82
N VAL A 121 -4.92 3.18 -17.66
CA VAL A 121 -6.21 3.47 -18.32
C VAL A 121 -7.26 2.66 -17.58
N GLU A 122 -8.23 3.30 -16.97
CA GLU A 122 -9.21 2.66 -16.08
C GLU A 122 -10.65 3.00 -16.47
N PRO A 123 -11.60 2.06 -16.32
CA PRO A 123 -13.02 2.38 -16.38
C PRO A 123 -13.41 3.32 -15.23
N PRO A 124 -14.53 4.06 -15.31
CA PRO A 124 -14.93 5.06 -14.33
C PRO A 124 -15.49 4.46 -13.01
N LEU A 125 -14.74 3.52 -12.39
CA LEU A 125 -15.09 2.88 -11.11
C LEU A 125 -14.58 3.67 -9.91
N HIS A 126 -13.55 4.47 -10.09
CA HIS A 126 -12.96 5.36 -9.10
C HIS A 126 -13.01 6.81 -9.56
N PRO A 127 -12.95 7.77 -8.64
CA PRO A 127 -12.84 9.19 -9.00
C PRO A 127 -11.71 9.41 -10.01
N SER A 128 -11.89 10.35 -10.93
CA SER A 128 -10.83 10.77 -11.85
C SER A 128 -9.73 11.53 -11.09
N GLY A 129 -8.51 11.38 -11.54
CA GLY A 129 -7.34 12.10 -11.05
C GLY A 129 -6.36 12.38 -12.19
N PRO A 130 -5.41 13.30 -11.99
CA PRO A 130 -4.41 13.64 -13.01
C PRO A 130 -3.38 12.52 -13.24
N GLU A 131 -3.32 11.53 -12.35
CA GLU A 131 -2.36 10.42 -12.36
C GLU A 131 -2.75 9.26 -13.28
N LYS A 132 -3.95 9.30 -13.86
CA LYS A 132 -4.50 8.21 -14.69
C LYS A 132 -5.40 8.72 -15.80
N ILE A 133 -5.80 7.81 -16.68
CA ILE A 133 -6.69 8.08 -17.81
C ILE A 133 -8.01 7.32 -17.58
N ILE A 134 -9.13 8.01 -17.62
CA ILE A 134 -10.44 7.36 -17.52
C ILE A 134 -10.98 7.08 -18.92
N GLN A 135 -11.05 5.79 -19.27
CA GLN A 135 -11.67 5.27 -20.50
C GLN A 135 -12.26 3.88 -20.22
N ASP A 136 -13.43 3.59 -20.78
CA ASP A 136 -14.11 2.32 -20.57
C ASP A 136 -14.00 1.42 -21.82
N PHE A 137 -13.25 0.33 -21.67
CA PHE A 137 -13.12 -0.73 -22.67
C PHE A 137 -13.59 -2.09 -22.14
N GLY A 138 -14.42 -2.12 -21.10
CA GLY A 138 -14.97 -3.30 -20.45
C GLY A 138 -14.44 -3.47 -19.00
N LEU A 139 -15.26 -4.12 -18.17
CA LEU A 139 -14.97 -4.38 -16.76
C LEU A 139 -14.51 -5.80 -16.50
N GLU A 140 -14.86 -6.72 -17.37
CA GLU A 140 -14.56 -8.14 -17.27
C GLU A 140 -13.71 -8.57 -18.47
N PRO A 141 -12.85 -9.59 -18.35
CA PRO A 141 -12.01 -10.07 -19.46
C PRO A 141 -12.80 -10.44 -20.72
N GLU A 142 -13.99 -11.02 -20.54
CA GLU A 142 -14.89 -11.43 -21.63
C GLU A 142 -15.57 -10.24 -22.33
N GLU A 143 -15.61 -9.09 -21.66
CA GLU A 143 -16.19 -7.83 -22.16
C GLU A 143 -15.14 -6.90 -22.75
N LEU A 144 -13.84 -7.26 -22.66
CA LEU A 144 -12.75 -6.41 -23.12
C LEU A 144 -12.87 -6.11 -24.62
N LYS A 145 -13.09 -4.84 -24.93
CA LYS A 145 -13.11 -4.30 -26.30
C LYS A 145 -11.68 -4.06 -26.78
N GLU A 146 -10.91 -5.16 -26.89
CA GLU A 146 -9.48 -5.09 -27.16
C GLU A 146 -9.14 -4.28 -28.42
N GLN A 147 -9.90 -4.45 -29.52
CA GLN A 147 -9.63 -3.70 -30.74
C GLN A 147 -9.88 -2.19 -30.58
N GLU A 148 -10.94 -1.81 -29.89
CA GLU A 148 -11.24 -0.40 -29.60
C GLU A 148 -10.15 0.23 -28.70
N LEU A 149 -9.67 -0.52 -27.69
CA LEU A 149 -8.57 -0.13 -26.82
C LEU A 149 -7.28 0.11 -27.61
N LEU A 150 -6.92 -0.81 -28.50
CA LEU A 150 -5.73 -0.69 -29.35
C LEU A 150 -5.86 0.45 -30.37
N ASP A 151 -7.03 0.65 -30.96
CA ASP A 151 -7.30 1.76 -31.88
C ASP A 151 -7.24 3.11 -31.16
N TRP A 152 -7.73 3.17 -29.93
CA TRP A 152 -7.59 4.33 -29.08
C TRP A 152 -6.12 4.58 -28.73
N PHE A 153 -5.37 3.58 -28.31
CA PHE A 153 -3.95 3.66 -28.00
C PHE A 153 -3.14 4.19 -29.19
N ASN A 154 -3.38 3.71 -30.39
CA ASN A 154 -2.69 4.16 -31.60
C ASN A 154 -2.90 5.67 -31.90
N ARG A 155 -4.01 6.25 -31.42
CA ARG A 155 -4.34 7.67 -31.57
C ARG A 155 -3.93 8.50 -30.36
N TYR A 156 -3.67 7.87 -29.22
CA TYR A 156 -3.28 8.55 -27.98
C TYR A 156 -1.95 9.28 -28.16
N ARG A 157 -1.93 10.53 -27.73
CA ARG A 157 -0.71 11.37 -27.72
C ARG A 157 -0.68 12.09 -26.39
N PRO A 158 0.24 11.72 -25.46
CA PRO A 158 0.37 12.40 -24.19
C PRO A 158 0.91 13.81 -24.37
N THR A 159 0.48 14.72 -23.53
CA THR A 159 0.97 16.11 -23.49
C THR A 159 2.35 16.22 -22.83
N GLN A 160 2.73 15.22 -22.05
CA GLN A 160 4.02 15.10 -21.39
C GLN A 160 4.51 13.64 -21.48
N GLU A 161 5.82 13.44 -21.48
CA GLU A 161 6.38 12.09 -21.58
C GLU A 161 6.40 11.39 -20.22
N THR A 162 6.81 12.12 -19.17
CA THR A 162 6.93 11.62 -17.81
C THR A 162 6.47 12.63 -16.78
N THR A 163 6.09 12.15 -15.61
CA THR A 163 5.82 12.91 -14.38
C THR A 163 6.52 12.27 -13.21
N GLU A 164 6.71 13.01 -12.13
CA GLU A 164 7.09 12.43 -10.83
C GLU A 164 5.84 11.85 -10.18
N GLY A 165 5.64 10.55 -10.32
CA GLY A 165 4.51 9.85 -9.73
C GLY A 165 4.77 8.37 -9.61
N VAL A 166 4.05 7.70 -8.75
CA VAL A 166 4.15 6.26 -8.54
C VAL A 166 2.81 5.64 -8.19
N PHE A 167 2.49 4.55 -8.86
CA PHE A 167 1.40 3.63 -8.51
C PHE A 167 1.60 2.31 -9.26
N ALA A 168 0.91 1.26 -8.83
CA ALA A 168 0.93 -0.02 -9.56
C ALA A 168 0.34 0.14 -10.98
N PRO A 169 0.94 -0.47 -12.02
CA PRO A 169 2.11 -1.33 -11.94
C PRO A 169 3.42 -0.53 -11.99
N TRP A 170 4.43 -1.03 -11.32
CA TRP A 170 5.71 -0.33 -11.20
C TRP A 170 6.90 -1.30 -11.29
N ALA A 171 8.01 -0.81 -11.85
CA ALA A 171 9.26 -1.56 -12.01
C ALA A 171 10.38 -0.94 -11.20
N ILE A 172 11.26 -1.80 -10.68
CA ILE A 172 12.40 -1.44 -9.84
C ILE A 172 13.58 -2.40 -10.12
N THR A 173 14.79 -2.02 -9.77
CA THR A 173 15.88 -2.98 -9.72
C THR A 173 15.78 -3.87 -8.49
N ARG A 174 16.22 -5.13 -8.59
CA ARG A 174 16.27 -6.05 -7.44
C ARG A 174 17.07 -5.44 -6.29
N LYS A 175 18.19 -4.81 -6.59
CA LYS A 175 19.04 -4.16 -5.59
C LYS A 175 18.29 -3.13 -4.77
N ASP A 176 17.60 -2.18 -5.42
CA ASP A 176 16.86 -1.14 -4.70
C ASP A 176 15.68 -1.72 -3.87
N PHE A 177 15.07 -2.81 -4.34
CA PHE A 177 14.02 -3.52 -3.61
C PHE A 177 14.55 -4.23 -2.36
N GLU A 178 15.69 -4.91 -2.49
CA GLU A 178 16.35 -5.62 -1.38
C GLU A 178 16.98 -4.66 -0.36
N GLU A 179 17.44 -3.48 -0.77
CA GLU A 179 17.98 -2.46 0.14
C GLU A 179 16.99 -1.98 1.19
N ILE A 180 15.70 -1.96 0.88
CA ILE A 180 14.63 -1.60 1.83
C ILE A 180 14.00 -2.81 2.51
N GLY A 181 14.47 -4.04 2.25
CA GLY A 181 13.97 -5.27 2.85
C GLY A 181 12.62 -5.76 2.32
N GLY A 182 12.26 -5.43 1.07
CA GLY A 182 11.01 -5.88 0.45
C GLY A 182 9.75 -5.22 1.00
N HIS A 183 8.63 -5.95 1.01
CA HIS A 183 7.36 -5.47 1.57
C HIS A 183 7.29 -5.71 3.09
N ASP A 184 6.55 -4.86 3.79
CA ASP A 184 6.27 -5.06 5.21
C ASP A 184 5.03 -5.96 5.40
N TYR A 185 5.25 -7.12 6.00
CA TYR A 185 4.20 -8.14 6.18
C TYR A 185 3.11 -7.75 7.18
N MET A 186 3.29 -6.66 7.94
CA MET A 186 2.22 -6.12 8.79
C MET A 186 0.99 -5.72 7.98
N PHE A 187 1.19 -5.34 6.69
CA PHE A 187 0.10 -4.97 5.78
C PHE A 187 -0.59 -6.14 5.09
N ARG A 188 -0.30 -7.38 5.52
CA ARG A 188 -1.02 -8.56 5.03
C ARG A 188 -2.52 -8.48 5.34
N PRO A 189 -3.40 -9.03 4.49
CA PRO A 189 -3.08 -9.64 3.20
C PRO A 189 -2.98 -8.64 2.05
N GLN A 190 -3.43 -7.40 2.20
CA GLN A 190 -3.42 -6.33 1.17
C GLN A 190 -3.92 -5.00 1.75
N SER A 191 -3.74 -3.89 1.01
CA SER A 191 -4.08 -2.51 1.38
C SER A 191 -3.04 -1.85 2.28
N LYS A 192 -2.55 -0.68 1.87
CA LYS A 192 -1.48 0.14 2.45
C LYS A 192 -0.05 -0.35 2.20
N GLU A 193 0.14 -1.57 1.70
CA GLU A 193 1.45 -2.09 1.30
C GLU A 193 2.14 -1.22 0.25
N ASP A 194 1.40 -0.76 -0.78
CA ASP A 194 1.92 0.17 -1.80
C ASP A 194 2.36 1.51 -1.18
N SER A 195 1.53 2.07 -0.28
CA SER A 195 1.83 3.35 0.36
C SER A 195 3.05 3.24 1.28
N ASP A 196 3.18 2.13 1.98
CA ASP A 196 4.32 1.85 2.85
C ASP A 196 5.62 1.71 2.06
N ILE A 197 5.63 0.85 1.03
CA ILE A 197 6.84 0.61 0.26
C ILE A 197 7.28 1.88 -0.50
N PHE A 198 6.35 2.69 -0.98
CA PHE A 198 6.68 3.96 -1.64
C PHE A 198 7.22 5.00 -0.67
N ASN A 199 6.70 5.07 0.59
CA ASN A 199 7.29 5.91 1.63
C ASN A 199 8.75 5.52 1.89
N ARG A 200 9.02 4.22 2.06
CA ARG A 200 10.36 3.69 2.33
C ARG A 200 11.34 3.95 1.18
N LEU A 201 10.90 3.71 -0.05
CA LEU A 201 11.68 4.03 -1.26
C LEU A 201 11.95 5.53 -1.38
N HIS A 202 10.97 6.38 -1.05
CA HIS A 202 11.15 7.83 -1.06
C HIS A 202 12.21 8.29 -0.05
N LEU A 203 12.14 7.79 1.18
CA LEU A 203 13.12 8.09 2.23
C LEU A 203 14.51 7.55 1.89
N ASN A 204 14.59 6.41 1.21
CA ASN A 204 15.86 5.85 0.70
C ASN A 204 16.42 6.61 -0.52
N GLY A 205 15.80 7.73 -0.91
CA GLY A 205 16.28 8.59 -2.01
C GLY A 205 15.96 8.10 -3.42
N VAL A 206 15.12 7.07 -3.57
CA VAL A 206 14.68 6.55 -4.87
C VAL A 206 13.78 7.57 -5.57
N LYS A 207 14.02 7.80 -6.86
CA LYS A 207 13.21 8.70 -7.71
C LYS A 207 12.05 7.95 -8.34
N PHE A 208 10.93 8.62 -8.45
CA PHE A 208 9.74 8.08 -9.11
C PHE A 208 9.56 8.70 -10.49
N ILE A 209 9.34 7.86 -11.50
CA ILE A 209 9.01 8.27 -12.87
C ILE A 209 7.76 7.53 -13.30
N GLN A 210 6.67 8.26 -13.53
CA GLN A 210 5.51 7.72 -14.24
C GLN A 210 5.65 8.06 -15.72
N THR A 211 5.63 7.04 -16.61
CA THR A 211 5.65 7.24 -18.05
C THR A 211 4.23 7.31 -18.62
N TRP A 212 3.95 8.34 -19.42
CA TRP A 212 2.68 8.54 -20.12
C TRP A 212 2.65 7.87 -21.50
N LYS A 213 3.77 7.31 -21.93
CA LYS A 213 3.89 6.55 -23.18
C LYS A 213 3.76 5.04 -22.96
N GLY A 214 4.06 4.57 -21.77
CA GLY A 214 3.84 3.18 -21.35
C GLY A 214 2.52 3.05 -20.60
N LEU A 215 1.57 2.29 -21.15
CA LEU A 215 0.24 2.19 -20.60
C LEU A 215 -0.14 0.75 -20.22
N VAL A 216 -1.07 0.65 -19.27
CA VAL A 216 -1.84 -0.57 -18.98
C VAL A 216 -3.33 -0.26 -18.97
N TYR A 217 -4.17 -1.19 -19.39
CA TYR A 217 -5.58 -1.14 -19.09
C TYR A 217 -5.85 -1.95 -17.83
N HIS A 218 -6.35 -1.29 -16.77
CA HIS A 218 -6.58 -1.86 -15.45
C HIS A 218 -8.08 -2.01 -15.21
N MET A 219 -8.56 -3.23 -15.07
CA MET A 219 -9.99 -3.51 -14.83
C MET A 219 -10.47 -3.17 -13.43
N THR A 220 -9.56 -2.81 -12.56
CA THR A 220 -9.76 -2.15 -11.26
C THR A 220 -10.44 -2.99 -10.18
N CYS A 221 -9.64 -3.54 -9.26
CA CYS A 221 -10.10 -4.15 -8.00
C CYS A 221 -11.13 -5.28 -8.13
N ARG A 222 -11.19 -5.96 -9.28
CA ARG A 222 -12.18 -7.02 -9.52
C ARG A 222 -11.86 -8.30 -8.75
N GLY A 223 -10.61 -8.54 -8.41
CA GLY A 223 -10.17 -9.70 -7.63
C GLY A 223 -10.42 -9.59 -6.12
N SER A 224 -10.68 -8.38 -5.58
CA SER A 224 -10.79 -8.15 -4.14
C SER A 224 -11.95 -7.22 -3.77
N ARG A 225 -11.73 -5.91 -3.91
CA ARG A 225 -12.64 -4.85 -3.43
C ARG A 225 -14.05 -4.96 -3.99
N PHE A 226 -14.16 -5.09 -5.30
CA PHE A 226 -15.43 -5.17 -6.03
C PHE A 226 -15.79 -6.60 -6.45
N ASN A 227 -15.24 -7.62 -5.80
CA ASN A 227 -15.50 -9.01 -6.12
C ASN A 227 -16.91 -9.44 -5.66
N PRO A 228 -17.82 -9.82 -6.58
CA PRO A 228 -19.17 -10.29 -6.23
C PRO A 228 -19.17 -11.55 -5.37
N MET A 229 -18.19 -12.45 -5.56
CA MET A 229 -18.05 -13.67 -4.78
C MET A 229 -17.69 -13.41 -3.31
N ALA A 230 -17.10 -12.24 -3.02
CA ALA A 230 -16.80 -11.77 -1.67
C ALA A 230 -17.86 -10.79 -1.11
N GLY A 231 -19.02 -10.67 -1.76
CA GLY A 231 -20.10 -9.77 -1.36
C GLY A 231 -19.90 -8.31 -1.77
N GLY A 232 -18.92 -8.05 -2.63
CA GLY A 232 -18.69 -6.76 -3.27
C GLY A 232 -19.48 -6.58 -4.57
N GLY A 233 -19.14 -5.57 -5.34
CA GLY A 233 -19.72 -5.28 -6.67
C GLY A 233 -19.25 -3.91 -7.16
N VAL A 234 -19.65 -3.56 -8.38
CA VAL A 234 -19.35 -2.23 -8.93
C VAL A 234 -19.88 -1.14 -7.99
N GLY A 235 -18.98 -0.30 -7.47
CA GLY A 235 -19.31 0.76 -6.52
C GLY A 235 -19.68 0.28 -5.11
N LYS A 236 -19.48 -1.00 -4.80
CA LYS A 236 -19.75 -1.58 -3.47
C LYS A 236 -18.56 -2.39 -3.00
N ASP A 237 -17.95 -1.94 -1.92
CA ASP A 237 -16.83 -2.63 -1.26
C ASP A 237 -17.28 -3.95 -0.62
N SER A 238 -16.43 -4.99 -0.71
CA SER A 238 -16.67 -6.23 0.01
C SER A 238 -16.42 -6.05 1.52
N PRO A 239 -17.14 -6.78 2.40
CA PRO A 239 -16.90 -6.72 3.85
C PRO A 239 -15.47 -7.08 4.25
N GLU A 240 -14.86 -8.07 3.59
CA GLU A 240 -13.46 -8.47 3.81
C GLU A 240 -12.51 -7.30 3.48
N TRP A 241 -12.74 -6.63 2.36
CA TRP A 241 -11.95 -5.45 1.98
C TRP A 241 -12.06 -4.33 3.01
N LEU A 242 -13.28 -4.00 3.46
CA LEU A 242 -13.49 -2.94 4.46
C LEU A 242 -12.79 -3.25 5.78
N TYR A 243 -12.90 -4.49 6.24
CA TYR A 243 -12.19 -4.92 7.45
C TYR A 243 -10.67 -4.78 7.30
N THR A 244 -10.12 -5.34 6.22
CA THR A 244 -8.68 -5.33 5.94
C THR A 244 -8.14 -3.92 5.78
N THR A 245 -8.82 -3.06 4.99
CA THR A 245 -8.34 -1.70 4.76
C THR A 245 -8.39 -0.84 6.02
N ASN A 246 -9.39 -1.04 6.90
CA ASN A 246 -9.47 -0.34 8.19
C ASN A 246 -8.40 -0.82 9.18
N LYS A 247 -8.14 -2.13 9.24
CA LYS A 247 -7.04 -2.70 10.02
C LYS A 247 -5.71 -2.10 9.56
N ASN A 248 -5.38 -2.21 8.28
CA ASN A 248 -4.11 -1.78 7.74
C ASN A 248 -3.94 -0.25 7.72
N MET A 249 -5.04 0.53 7.77
CA MET A 249 -4.95 1.96 8.01
C MET A 249 -4.43 2.27 9.42
N ARG A 250 -4.91 1.53 10.45
CA ARG A 250 -4.39 1.70 11.81
C ARG A 250 -2.92 1.30 11.90
N GLU A 251 -2.53 0.17 11.27
CA GLU A 251 -1.12 -0.24 11.21
C GLU A 251 -0.25 0.83 10.53
N PHE A 252 -0.74 1.40 9.43
CA PHE A 252 -0.03 2.47 8.72
C PHE A 252 0.17 3.70 9.62
N ILE A 253 -0.86 4.12 10.35
CA ILE A 253 -0.78 5.26 11.27
C ILE A 253 0.19 4.95 12.44
N ARG A 254 0.14 3.74 13.02
CA ARG A 254 1.08 3.31 14.07
C ARG A 254 2.53 3.41 13.62
N LYS A 255 2.81 3.02 12.37
CA LYS A 255 4.15 3.03 11.78
C LYS A 255 4.60 4.42 11.37
N TRP A 256 3.71 5.21 10.75
CA TRP A 256 4.07 6.47 10.10
C TRP A 256 3.60 7.74 10.85
N GLY A 257 2.90 7.58 11.97
CA GLY A 257 2.36 8.70 12.77
C GLY A 257 1.24 9.50 12.08
N THR A 258 0.98 9.24 10.80
CA THR A 258 -0.04 9.93 10.00
C THR A 258 -0.80 8.95 9.11
N ALA A 259 -1.98 9.36 8.62
CA ALA A 259 -2.64 8.66 7.52
C ALA A 259 -1.83 8.79 6.22
N VAL A 260 -2.13 7.92 5.24
CA VAL A 260 -1.48 7.97 3.92
C VAL A 260 -1.62 9.36 3.30
N GLN A 261 -0.50 9.94 2.91
CA GLN A 261 -0.43 11.23 2.22
C GLN A 261 0.35 11.07 0.90
N HIS A 262 -0.13 11.74 -0.13
CA HIS A 262 0.53 11.80 -1.44
C HIS A 262 0.12 13.09 -2.17
N ASP A 263 0.91 13.48 -3.16
CA ASP A 263 0.54 14.56 -4.07
C ASP A 263 -0.50 14.10 -5.12
N GLN A 264 -0.82 14.98 -6.06
CA GLN A 264 -1.79 14.70 -7.12
C GLN A 264 -1.35 13.58 -8.08
N MET A 265 -0.05 13.27 -8.14
CA MET A 265 0.52 12.21 -8.97
C MET A 265 0.82 10.94 -8.18
N MET A 266 0.25 10.82 -6.98
CA MET A 266 0.44 9.71 -6.03
C MET A 266 1.88 9.57 -5.49
N LYS A 267 2.74 10.59 -5.69
CA LYS A 267 4.06 10.61 -5.07
C LYS A 267 3.89 10.75 -3.56
N PRO A 268 4.55 9.90 -2.74
CA PRO A 268 4.39 9.95 -1.30
C PRO A 268 4.83 11.28 -0.69
N ILE A 269 4.09 11.72 0.32
CA ILE A 269 4.43 12.78 1.24
C ILE A 269 4.62 12.13 2.60
N VAL A 270 5.82 12.18 3.13
CA VAL A 270 6.17 11.55 4.41
C VAL A 270 6.35 12.64 5.46
N SER A 271 5.44 12.67 6.43
CA SER A 271 5.52 13.55 7.59
C SER A 271 6.56 13.02 8.59
N PRO A 272 7.10 13.84 9.50
CA PRO A 272 7.92 13.37 10.60
C PRO A 272 7.17 12.35 11.46
N VAL A 273 7.89 11.37 11.96
CA VAL A 273 7.41 10.46 13.01
C VAL A 273 8.06 10.88 14.32
N TYR A 274 7.25 11.35 15.25
CA TYR A 274 7.67 11.73 16.59
C TYR A 274 7.19 10.72 17.63
N ASP A 275 7.91 10.61 18.74
CA ASP A 275 7.43 9.86 19.91
C ASP A 275 6.42 10.71 20.68
N ILE A 276 5.13 10.50 20.40
CA ILE A 276 4.00 11.26 20.96
C ILE A 276 3.28 10.41 22.00
N GLY A 277 3.13 10.97 23.22
CA GLY A 277 2.27 10.40 24.27
C GLY A 277 0.97 11.18 24.45
N PHE A 278 -0.15 10.47 24.53
CA PHE A 278 -1.46 11.06 24.87
C PHE A 278 -1.77 10.85 26.34
N GLU A 279 -2.18 11.92 27.02
CA GLU A 279 -2.64 11.92 28.41
C GLU A 279 -4.09 12.39 28.48
N LEU A 280 -5.03 11.46 28.59
CA LEU A 280 -6.43 11.79 28.76
C LEU A 280 -6.71 12.13 30.23
N THR A 281 -7.37 13.28 30.49
CA THR A 281 -7.67 13.73 31.86
C THR A 281 -8.86 13.03 32.47
N GLU A 282 -9.72 12.40 31.65
CA GLU A 282 -10.93 11.70 32.03
C GLU A 282 -11.03 10.35 31.29
N ALA A 283 -11.93 9.50 31.75
CA ALA A 283 -12.20 8.21 31.10
C ALA A 283 -12.75 8.40 29.68
N ALA A 284 -12.36 7.50 28.78
CA ALA A 284 -12.81 7.44 27.39
C ALA A 284 -13.46 6.08 27.10
N ASP A 285 -14.45 6.04 26.21
CA ASP A 285 -15.01 4.78 25.75
C ASP A 285 -14.09 4.05 24.76
N VAL A 286 -14.36 2.77 24.53
CA VAL A 286 -13.55 1.87 23.66
C VAL A 286 -13.42 2.41 22.23
N ASN A 287 -14.45 3.10 21.70
CA ASN A 287 -14.43 3.62 20.34
C ASN A 287 -13.51 4.84 20.24
N LEU A 288 -13.50 5.70 21.26
CA LEU A 288 -12.59 6.83 21.30
C LEU A 288 -11.13 6.34 21.47
N ILE A 289 -10.88 5.35 22.35
CA ILE A 289 -9.56 4.71 22.48
C ILE A 289 -9.10 4.14 21.13
N ARG A 290 -9.97 3.41 20.41
CA ARG A 290 -9.70 2.87 19.08
C ARG A 290 -9.37 3.95 18.05
N THR A 291 -9.99 5.12 18.16
CA THR A 291 -9.74 6.25 17.26
C THR A 291 -8.40 6.92 17.53
N LEU A 292 -8.01 7.05 18.79
CA LEU A 292 -6.85 7.79 19.23
C LEU A 292 -5.56 6.95 19.26
N GLU A 293 -5.67 5.67 19.68
CA GLU A 293 -4.51 4.83 19.93
C GLU A 293 -3.51 4.76 18.77
N PRO A 294 -3.91 4.63 17.47
CA PRO A 294 -2.93 4.52 16.39
C PRO A 294 -2.02 5.75 16.22
N TRP A 295 -2.43 6.91 16.73
CA TRP A 295 -1.78 8.22 16.53
C TRP A 295 -0.71 8.57 17.57
N CYS A 296 -0.43 7.70 18.51
CA CYS A 296 0.58 7.94 19.56
C CYS A 296 1.43 6.70 19.79
N GLY A 297 2.58 6.86 20.41
CA GLY A 297 3.44 5.76 20.89
C GLY A 297 3.05 5.27 22.29
N TYR A 298 2.42 6.14 23.09
CA TYR A 298 2.03 5.88 24.46
C TYR A 298 0.71 6.58 24.81
N MET A 299 -0.19 5.95 25.57
CA MET A 299 -1.45 6.57 25.94
C MET A 299 -1.82 6.26 27.39
N VAL A 300 -2.19 7.29 28.13
CA VAL A 300 -2.78 7.20 29.47
C VAL A 300 -4.27 7.48 29.38
N VAL A 301 -5.09 6.52 29.83
CA VAL A 301 -6.56 6.64 29.89
C VAL A 301 -7.00 6.12 31.26
N PRO A 302 -7.65 6.93 32.12
CA PRO A 302 -8.16 6.46 33.43
C PRO A 302 -9.44 5.61 33.28
N ALA A 303 -9.35 4.51 32.53
CA ALA A 303 -10.47 3.63 32.15
C ALA A 303 -9.94 2.19 31.93
N ALA A 304 -9.69 1.44 33.01
CA ALA A 304 -9.06 0.12 32.97
C ALA A 304 -9.88 -0.91 32.18
N GLU A 305 -11.21 -0.95 32.39
CA GLU A 305 -12.09 -1.92 31.72
C GLU A 305 -12.14 -1.70 30.21
N GLU A 306 -12.19 -0.45 29.78
CA GLU A 306 -12.21 -0.05 28.37
C GLU A 306 -10.89 -0.35 27.67
N ILE A 307 -9.74 -0.16 28.36
CA ILE A 307 -8.41 -0.56 27.86
C ILE A 307 -8.34 -2.08 27.68
N GLU A 308 -8.75 -2.86 28.70
CA GLU A 308 -8.75 -4.32 28.61
C GLU A 308 -9.63 -4.82 27.46
N GLN A 309 -10.82 -4.22 27.31
CA GLN A 309 -11.72 -4.54 26.21
C GLN A 309 -11.07 -4.23 24.85
N TYR A 310 -10.48 -3.05 24.69
CA TYR A 310 -9.83 -2.64 23.45
C TYR A 310 -8.65 -3.54 23.11
N ILE A 311 -7.76 -3.84 24.06
CA ILE A 311 -6.63 -4.75 23.85
C ILE A 311 -7.13 -6.12 23.41
N LYS A 312 -8.15 -6.68 24.06
CA LYS A 312 -8.73 -7.97 23.67
C LYS A 312 -9.26 -7.99 22.23
N GLU A 313 -9.85 -6.91 21.76
CA GLU A 313 -10.40 -6.79 20.41
C GLU A 313 -9.34 -6.50 19.35
N GLU A 314 -8.37 -5.65 19.64
CA GLU A 314 -7.43 -5.15 18.66
C GLU A 314 -6.08 -5.90 18.62
N GLN A 315 -5.57 -6.43 19.73
CA GLN A 315 -4.28 -7.14 19.78
C GLN A 315 -4.16 -8.28 18.75
N PRO A 316 -5.22 -9.04 18.39
CA PRO A 316 -5.14 -10.05 17.34
C PRO A 316 -4.90 -9.48 15.93
N ASN A 317 -5.05 -8.18 15.75
CA ASN A 317 -4.95 -7.47 14.46
C ASN A 317 -3.62 -6.74 14.26
N THR A 318 -2.76 -6.70 15.28
CA THR A 318 -1.52 -5.93 15.25
C THR A 318 -0.38 -6.67 15.92
N ASP A 319 0.83 -6.48 15.39
CA ASP A 319 2.07 -6.97 16.00
C ASP A 319 2.61 -5.98 17.07
N TYR A 320 2.03 -4.78 17.19
CA TYR A 320 2.35 -3.84 18.27
C TYR A 320 1.82 -4.36 19.62
N HIS A 321 2.62 -4.20 20.68
CA HIS A 321 2.26 -4.57 22.04
C HIS A 321 1.37 -3.52 22.69
N LEU A 322 0.05 -3.65 22.55
CA LEU A 322 -0.90 -2.67 23.07
C LEU A 322 -0.91 -2.60 24.60
N ASP A 323 -0.57 -3.68 25.29
CA ASP A 323 -0.40 -3.74 26.75
C ASP A 323 0.79 -2.91 27.25
N LYS A 324 1.79 -2.64 26.39
CA LYS A 324 2.93 -1.75 26.71
C LYS A 324 2.67 -0.30 26.33
N LYS A 325 1.63 -0.06 25.55
CA LYS A 325 1.28 1.26 25.01
C LYS A 325 0.16 1.96 25.81
N LEU A 326 -0.77 1.17 26.36
CA LEU A 326 -1.97 1.66 27.05
C LEU A 326 -1.88 1.49 28.55
N HIS A 327 -2.05 2.58 29.31
CA HIS A 327 -1.88 2.63 30.76
C HIS A 327 -3.04 3.38 31.42
N THR A 328 -3.31 3.05 32.68
CA THR A 328 -4.31 3.77 33.51
C THR A 328 -3.73 4.96 34.24
N ASP A 329 -2.43 4.94 34.50
CA ASP A 329 -1.73 5.92 35.31
C ASP A 329 -0.49 6.45 34.58
N LEU A 330 -0.10 7.69 34.91
CA LEU A 330 1.12 8.30 34.41
C LEU A 330 2.35 7.53 34.91
N PRO A 331 3.33 7.23 34.04
CA PRO A 331 4.60 6.68 34.47
C PRO A 331 5.37 7.72 35.30
N GLY A 332 6.21 7.23 36.21
CA GLY A 332 7.05 8.11 37.02
C GLY A 332 8.10 8.91 36.23
N ILE A 333 8.42 8.47 35.00
CA ILE A 333 9.28 9.14 34.02
C ILE A 333 8.51 9.09 32.67
N PRO A 334 8.38 10.25 31.99
CA PRO A 334 7.77 10.26 30.64
C PRO A 334 8.52 9.30 29.70
N MET A 335 7.76 8.51 28.95
CA MET A 335 8.29 7.56 27.95
C MET A 335 8.06 8.06 26.52
N TYR A 336 7.93 9.37 26.33
CA TYR A 336 7.65 10.03 25.06
C TYR A 336 8.31 11.42 25.04
N ASP A 337 8.68 11.88 23.86
CA ASP A 337 9.34 13.18 23.64
C ASP A 337 8.33 14.34 23.54
N ILE A 338 7.09 14.04 23.14
CA ILE A 338 6.02 15.04 22.98
C ILE A 338 4.78 14.57 23.74
N ARG A 339 4.32 15.41 24.68
CA ARG A 339 3.10 15.17 25.43
C ARG A 339 1.93 15.93 24.83
N VAL A 340 0.79 15.26 24.68
CA VAL A 340 -0.48 15.85 24.27
C VAL A 340 -1.53 15.50 25.32
N ARG A 341 -1.94 16.46 26.12
CA ARG A 341 -2.89 16.28 27.20
C ARG A 341 -4.22 16.94 26.85
N PHE A 342 -5.35 16.24 27.08
CA PHE A 342 -6.67 16.78 26.80
C PHE A 342 -7.80 16.03 27.52
N ASN A 343 -8.96 16.68 27.62
CA ASN A 343 -10.18 16.05 28.09
C ASN A 343 -10.88 15.34 26.92
N PRO A 344 -11.07 14.01 26.97
CA PRO A 344 -11.71 13.26 25.88
C PRO A 344 -13.18 13.66 25.63
N TRP A 345 -13.86 14.24 26.59
CA TRP A 345 -15.26 14.70 26.43
C TRP A 345 -15.39 15.96 25.55
N ASP A 346 -14.30 16.71 25.38
CA ASP A 346 -14.23 17.88 24.51
C ASP A 346 -13.78 17.52 23.08
N PHE A 347 -13.48 16.24 22.81
CA PHE A 347 -12.94 15.77 21.53
C PHE A 347 -14.02 15.83 20.43
N THR A 348 -13.73 16.57 19.37
CA THR A 348 -14.62 16.83 18.23
C THR A 348 -14.00 16.36 16.91
N GLN A 349 -14.75 16.46 15.81
CA GLN A 349 -14.20 16.24 14.48
C GLN A 349 -13.11 17.27 14.12
N GLU A 350 -13.20 18.49 14.61
CA GLU A 350 -12.19 19.53 14.39
C GLU A 350 -10.90 19.21 15.13
N SER A 351 -11.00 18.78 16.39
CA SER A 351 -9.87 18.29 17.18
C SER A 351 -9.20 17.08 16.49
N PHE A 352 -9.99 16.16 15.93
CA PHE A 352 -9.47 15.05 15.16
C PHE A 352 -8.72 15.51 13.89
N ASN A 353 -9.23 16.50 13.18
CA ASN A 353 -8.55 17.05 11.99
C ASN A 353 -7.20 17.72 12.33
N ILE A 354 -7.09 18.33 13.52
CA ILE A 354 -5.85 18.88 14.05
C ILE A 354 -4.87 17.74 14.39
N LEU A 355 -5.36 16.72 15.12
CA LEU A 355 -4.55 15.57 15.52
C LEU A 355 -3.93 14.85 14.30
N GLN A 356 -4.67 14.70 13.22
CA GLN A 356 -4.17 14.10 11.98
C GLN A 356 -3.00 14.87 11.34
N LYS A 357 -2.86 16.16 11.63
CA LYS A 357 -1.80 17.05 11.11
C LYS A 357 -0.77 17.41 12.17
N LEU A 358 -0.89 16.86 13.36
CA LEU A 358 -0.08 17.25 14.50
C LEU A 358 1.44 17.13 14.23
N PRO A 359 1.97 16.06 13.61
CA PRO A 359 3.38 15.97 13.28
C PRO A 359 3.88 17.13 12.40
N ASP A 360 3.11 17.52 11.38
CA ASP A 360 3.47 18.63 10.49
C ASP A 360 3.38 19.98 11.22
N ILE A 361 2.37 20.17 12.08
CA ILE A 361 2.24 21.38 12.92
C ILE A 361 3.44 21.52 13.85
N ILE A 362 3.86 20.42 14.49
CA ILE A 362 5.02 20.40 15.38
C ILE A 362 6.30 20.72 14.59
N LYS A 363 6.48 20.12 13.42
CA LYS A 363 7.62 20.42 12.54
C LYS A 363 7.72 21.89 12.17
N ASP A 364 6.58 22.50 11.81
CA ASP A 364 6.54 23.86 11.25
C ASP A 364 6.60 24.95 12.32
N SER A 365 6.11 24.66 13.54
CA SER A 365 5.85 25.69 14.57
C SER A 365 6.32 25.33 15.98
N GLY A 366 6.78 24.09 16.23
CA GLY A 366 7.24 23.63 17.52
C GLY A 366 8.71 23.97 17.77
N GLU A 367 9.06 24.12 19.05
CA GLU A 367 10.44 24.26 19.52
C GLU A 367 10.66 23.37 20.76
N GLU A 368 11.84 22.79 20.92
CA GLU A 368 12.17 21.99 22.13
C GLU A 368 12.08 22.85 23.39
N GLY A 369 11.45 22.32 24.43
CA GLY A 369 11.16 23.00 25.67
C GLY A 369 9.91 23.90 25.63
N GLN A 370 9.15 23.89 24.55
CA GLN A 370 7.94 24.69 24.40
C GLN A 370 6.72 24.00 25.00
N GLU A 371 5.83 24.81 25.62
CA GLU A 371 4.47 24.42 25.99
C GLU A 371 3.49 25.39 25.33
N PHE A 372 2.41 24.86 24.74
CA PHE A 372 1.36 25.68 24.11
C PHE A 372 0.02 24.94 24.07
N GLU A 373 -1.04 25.70 23.85
CA GLU A 373 -2.39 25.17 23.65
C GLU A 373 -2.77 25.25 22.16
N LEU A 374 -3.40 24.17 21.67
CA LEU A 374 -3.93 24.10 20.32
C LEU A 374 -5.29 23.40 20.36
N ASP A 375 -6.39 24.15 20.14
CA ASP A 375 -7.77 23.68 20.33
C ASP A 375 -7.95 23.16 21.79
N ILE A 376 -8.25 21.88 21.96
CA ILE A 376 -8.39 21.23 23.27
C ILE A 376 -7.08 20.66 23.81
N PHE A 377 -6.00 20.69 23.02
CA PHE A 377 -4.74 20.02 23.33
C PHE A 377 -3.78 20.96 24.08
N GLU A 378 -3.34 20.52 25.26
CA GLU A 378 -2.15 21.06 25.96
C GLU A 378 -0.94 20.28 25.45
N ILE A 379 -0.05 20.91 24.69
CA ILE A 379 1.11 20.27 24.06
C ILE A 379 2.38 20.73 24.76
N SER A 380 3.24 19.76 25.14
CA SER A 380 4.57 20.01 25.70
C SER A 380 5.60 19.23 24.90
N ILE A 381 6.61 19.91 24.39
CA ILE A 381 7.67 19.34 23.53
C ILE A 381 8.96 19.30 24.34
N ASP A 382 9.38 18.12 24.79
CA ASP A 382 10.67 17.94 25.44
C ASP A 382 11.80 17.78 24.42
N LYS A 383 11.54 17.03 23.33
CA LYS A 383 12.45 16.82 22.20
C LYS A 383 11.66 16.69 20.90
N MET A 384 12.37 16.93 19.79
CA MET A 384 11.84 16.81 18.44
C MET A 384 12.62 15.78 17.60
N THR A 385 12.88 14.60 18.18
CA THR A 385 13.58 13.52 17.48
C THR A 385 12.67 12.94 16.41
N GLU A 386 13.14 12.95 15.16
CA GLU A 386 12.41 12.38 14.01
C GLU A 386 12.82 10.91 13.79
N HIS A 387 11.85 10.01 13.65
CA HIS A 387 12.02 8.55 13.58
C HIS A 387 11.55 7.93 12.23
N GLN A 388 11.12 8.71 11.24
CA GLN A 388 10.63 8.16 9.97
C GLN A 388 11.70 7.35 9.22
N GLU A 389 12.98 7.67 9.37
CA GLU A 389 14.07 6.94 8.72
C GLU A 389 14.29 5.55 9.34
N ASP A 390 13.89 5.33 10.60
CA ASP A 390 13.95 4.02 11.27
C ASP A 390 13.03 2.99 10.57
N ASN A 391 12.05 3.47 9.79
CA ASN A 391 11.09 2.67 9.07
C ASN A 391 11.52 2.28 7.64
N ILE A 392 12.70 2.70 7.15
CA ILE A 392 13.14 2.45 5.76
C ILE A 392 13.30 0.95 5.50
N VAL A 393 13.95 0.24 6.40
CA VAL A 393 14.19 -1.20 6.25
C VAL A 393 13.21 -1.98 7.12
N CYS A 394 12.46 -2.88 6.48
CA CYS A 394 11.64 -3.82 7.24
C CYS A 394 12.52 -4.73 8.08
N SER A 395 12.28 -4.77 9.39
CA SER A 395 12.83 -5.84 10.21
C SER A 395 12.17 -7.13 9.76
N SER A 396 12.91 -7.96 9.01
CA SER A 396 12.51 -9.34 8.73
C SER A 396 12.32 -10.06 10.07
N THR A 397 11.06 -10.25 10.47
CA THR A 397 10.68 -11.10 11.59
C THR A 397 10.45 -12.52 11.11
#